data_54e82c0f6439f7d02403e9756d2d7a0b
#
_entry.id   54e82c0f6439f7d02403e9756d2d7a0b
#
_cell.length_a   1.000
_cell.length_b   1.000
_cell.length_c   1.000
_cell.angle_alpha   90.00
_cell.angle_beta   90.00
_cell.angle_gamma   90.00
#
_symmetry.space_group_name_H-M   'P 1'
#
loop_
_entity.id
_entity.type
_entity.pdbx_description
1 polymer ?
#
loop_
_entity_poly.entity_id
_entity_poly.type
_entity_poly.pdbx_seq_one_letter_code
_entity_poly.pdbx_strand_id
1 'polypeptide(L)'
;MPATRSSAVKPDGCNLIIVTDPGPDPDDVKALLTAAVKHRHGDIRLLGVVANGGCQARQRAQLARALLNLLECEDIPVGVGRCAPKLRASPKNCLLPPLHPPAQPPLTHHLCARSAGKAYDPKPHEYALPTAATVRPEELHDGSELLRRLVREAAPASLTFLMISAMTDLAELMRDEPELIHAKVRHLCVMGGLQKSGADQWEPDTAVNNNWDPAAAKLMYDFCFGRGIPMSVVSRNAVPNLPMQLAKDFAAREPKNVIMEYLVNAQELGLCGLWKTLCAGRLPERCSKQWYFETFCGVDAETFAAKRAFYEGLGPDAEISPYLNGHVKPYDVCALIFALPDAASAFDLRPRLEEAKGTTHRFYLEPSAMISLEKITKLLSETFLEVCEGFSGLEAASWSADRYQPASSTTSTGTSASSAGDAAPAPAQTRTAAS
;
A
#
# COMPACT_ATOMS: atom_id res chain seq x y z
N MET A 1 -26.14 -9.88 22.15
CA MET A 1 -25.81 -8.89 21.12
C MET A 1 -24.71 -8.02 21.69
N PRO A 2 -23.49 -8.04 21.16
CA PRO A 2 -22.48 -7.08 21.58
C PRO A 2 -22.93 -5.70 21.13
N ALA A 3 -22.88 -4.74 22.03
CA ALA A 3 -23.23 -3.35 21.77
C ALA A 3 -22.27 -2.80 20.73
N THR A 4 -22.80 -2.35 19.59
CA THR A 4 -22.06 -1.55 18.61
C THR A 4 -21.53 -0.32 19.31
N ARG A 5 -20.24 -0.30 19.64
CA ARG A 5 -19.53 0.87 20.12
C ARG A 5 -19.34 1.86 18.96
N SER A 6 -20.39 2.59 18.61
CA SER A 6 -20.23 3.83 17.87
C SER A 6 -19.52 4.82 18.81
N SER A 7 -18.19 4.86 18.75
CA SER A 7 -17.46 5.92 19.44
C SER A 7 -17.79 7.24 18.75
N ALA A 8 -18.36 8.18 19.47
CA ALA A 8 -18.54 9.54 18.96
C ALA A 8 -17.17 10.07 18.53
N VAL A 9 -17.08 10.60 17.31
CA VAL A 9 -15.85 11.21 16.80
C VAL A 9 -15.49 12.39 17.70
N LYS A 10 -14.22 12.50 18.09
CA LYS A 10 -13.71 13.64 18.82
C LYS A 10 -14.00 14.94 18.04
N PRO A 11 -14.14 16.08 18.71
CA PRO A 11 -14.49 17.35 18.04
C PRO A 11 -13.58 17.69 16.85
N ASP A 12 -12.31 17.33 16.93
CA ASP A 12 -11.30 17.59 15.89
C ASP A 12 -11.07 16.42 14.93
N GLY A 13 -11.81 15.32 15.11
CA GLY A 13 -11.73 14.14 14.25
C GLY A 13 -12.25 14.40 12.84
N CYS A 14 -11.66 13.76 11.84
CA CYS A 14 -12.08 13.93 10.45
C CYS A 14 -12.90 12.74 9.92
N ASN A 15 -13.80 13.02 8.98
CA ASN A 15 -14.46 12.00 8.17
C ASN A 15 -13.54 11.58 7.03
N LEU A 16 -13.06 10.35 7.05
CA LEU A 16 -12.03 9.84 6.15
C LEU A 16 -12.59 8.84 5.14
N ILE A 17 -12.27 9.03 3.88
CA ILE A 17 -12.43 8.03 2.81
C ILE A 17 -11.03 7.67 2.31
N ILE A 18 -10.72 6.38 2.20
CA ILE A 18 -9.40 5.89 1.75
C ILE A 18 -9.53 5.29 0.35
N VAL A 19 -8.67 5.74 -0.57
CA VAL A 19 -8.46 5.08 -1.88
C VAL A 19 -7.07 4.46 -1.85
N THR A 20 -6.99 3.12 -1.97
CA THR A 20 -5.83 2.30 -1.61
C THR A 20 -5.62 1.15 -2.60
N ASP A 21 -4.44 0.56 -2.64
CA ASP A 21 -4.17 -0.65 -3.45
C ASP A 21 -3.45 -1.77 -2.67
N PRO A 22 -4.02 -2.23 -1.53
CA PRO A 22 -3.39 -3.23 -0.68
C PRO A 22 -3.06 -4.50 -1.47
N GLY A 23 -1.89 -5.08 -1.20
CA GLY A 23 -1.48 -6.28 -1.94
C GLY A 23 -0.02 -6.64 -1.72
N PRO A 24 0.78 -6.74 -2.80
CA PRO A 24 2.16 -7.25 -2.73
C PRO A 24 3.09 -6.46 -1.81
N ASP A 25 2.87 -5.15 -1.67
CA ASP A 25 3.50 -4.32 -0.65
C ASP A 25 2.52 -4.16 0.52
N PRO A 26 2.89 -4.51 1.76
CA PRO A 26 2.00 -4.38 2.91
C PRO A 26 1.91 -2.94 3.48
N ASP A 27 2.34 -1.95 2.74
CA ASP A 27 2.35 -0.55 3.15
C ASP A 27 0.93 0.00 3.32
N ASP A 28 0.09 -0.21 2.31
CA ASP A 28 -1.35 0.05 2.37
C ASP A 28 -2.02 -0.65 3.57
N VAL A 29 -1.64 -1.91 3.82
CA VAL A 29 -2.19 -2.67 4.95
C VAL A 29 -1.83 -2.01 6.27
N LYS A 30 -0.60 -1.53 6.46
CA LYS A 30 -0.18 -0.78 7.65
C LYS A 30 -1.01 0.51 7.81
N ALA A 31 -1.29 1.20 6.71
CA ALA A 31 -2.15 2.39 6.73
C ALA A 31 -3.60 2.05 7.11
N LEU A 32 -4.16 0.98 6.55
CA LEU A 32 -5.51 0.50 6.90
C LEU A 32 -5.61 0.06 8.37
N LEU A 33 -4.60 -0.66 8.89
CA LEU A 33 -4.52 -1.03 10.33
C LEU A 33 -4.54 0.22 11.20
N THR A 34 -3.68 1.18 10.89
CA THR A 34 -3.59 2.44 11.65
C THR A 34 -4.90 3.21 11.57
N ALA A 35 -5.52 3.29 10.40
CA ALA A 35 -6.81 3.96 10.23
C ALA A 35 -7.94 3.28 11.02
N ALA A 36 -7.99 1.94 11.05
CA ALA A 36 -8.99 1.18 11.80
C ALA A 36 -8.82 1.38 13.32
N VAL A 37 -7.59 1.31 13.83
CA VAL A 37 -7.28 1.60 15.24
C VAL A 37 -7.68 3.05 15.60
N LYS A 38 -7.31 4.02 14.78
CA LYS A 38 -7.66 5.43 14.98
C LYS A 38 -9.18 5.69 14.88
N HIS A 39 -9.88 4.95 14.04
CA HIS A 39 -11.34 4.97 13.98
C HIS A 39 -11.97 4.48 15.28
N ARG A 40 -11.50 3.37 15.83
CA ARG A 40 -11.99 2.84 17.13
C ARG A 40 -11.76 3.80 18.28
N HIS A 41 -10.66 4.54 18.25
CA HIS A 41 -10.34 5.56 19.26
C HIS A 41 -11.12 6.88 19.06
N GLY A 42 -11.87 7.03 17.97
CA GLY A 42 -12.60 8.24 17.62
C GLY A 42 -11.70 9.39 17.13
N ASP A 43 -10.42 9.14 16.85
CA ASP A 43 -9.51 10.15 16.27
C ASP A 43 -9.90 10.52 14.85
N ILE A 44 -10.41 9.54 14.09
CA ILE A 44 -11.02 9.71 12.77
C ILE A 44 -12.34 8.95 12.71
N ARG A 45 -13.16 9.27 11.71
CA ARG A 45 -14.31 8.46 11.32
C ARG A 45 -14.06 7.92 9.92
N LEU A 46 -13.67 6.64 9.83
CA LEU A 46 -13.50 5.98 8.54
C LEU A 46 -14.87 5.68 7.94
N LEU A 47 -15.20 6.35 6.83
CA LEU A 47 -16.51 6.24 6.17
C LEU A 47 -16.55 5.13 5.13
N GLY A 48 -15.41 4.79 4.53
CA GLY A 48 -15.30 3.75 3.52
C GLY A 48 -13.92 3.64 2.93
N VAL A 49 -13.68 2.51 2.29
CA VAL A 49 -12.43 2.18 1.61
C VAL A 49 -12.74 1.81 0.16
N VAL A 50 -12.04 2.39 -0.80
CA VAL A 50 -12.10 1.97 -2.21
C VAL A 50 -10.75 1.42 -2.61
N ALA A 51 -10.72 0.15 -2.99
CA ALA A 51 -9.51 -0.52 -3.41
C ALA A 51 -9.41 -0.56 -4.93
N ASN A 52 -8.36 0.04 -5.48
CA ASN A 52 -8.10 0.11 -6.91
C ASN A 52 -6.66 -0.30 -7.25
N GLY A 53 -5.92 0.50 -7.98
CA GLY A 53 -4.54 0.26 -8.36
C GLY A 53 -4.42 -0.42 -9.72
N GLY A 54 -3.36 -1.20 -9.92
CA GLY A 54 -3.07 -1.85 -11.19
C GLY A 54 -4.25 -2.63 -11.77
N CYS A 55 -4.18 -3.96 -11.79
CA CYS A 55 -5.20 -4.80 -12.43
C CYS A 55 -6.00 -5.71 -11.47
N GLN A 56 -5.94 -5.52 -10.18
CA GLN A 56 -6.48 -6.49 -9.20
C GLN A 56 -7.40 -5.86 -8.16
N ALA A 57 -8.14 -4.83 -8.56
CA ALA A 57 -8.99 -4.07 -7.66
C ALA A 57 -9.90 -4.98 -6.79
N ARG A 58 -10.43 -6.08 -7.35
CA ARG A 58 -11.28 -7.00 -6.61
C ARG A 58 -10.53 -7.74 -5.52
N GLN A 59 -9.36 -8.32 -5.81
CA GLN A 59 -8.53 -9.02 -4.82
C GLN A 59 -8.06 -8.06 -3.73
N ARG A 60 -7.72 -6.84 -4.10
CA ARG A 60 -7.36 -5.76 -3.20
C ARG A 60 -8.53 -5.37 -2.28
N ALA A 61 -9.74 -5.28 -2.83
CA ALA A 61 -10.96 -5.03 -2.06
C ALA A 61 -11.29 -6.19 -1.12
N GLN A 62 -11.11 -7.45 -1.55
CA GLN A 62 -11.26 -8.63 -0.70
C GLN A 62 -10.26 -8.61 0.46
N LEU A 63 -9.00 -8.25 0.21
CA LEU A 63 -7.99 -8.12 1.26
C LEU A 63 -8.37 -7.00 2.25
N ALA A 64 -8.77 -5.82 1.76
CA ALA A 64 -9.21 -4.73 2.61
C ALA A 64 -10.44 -5.11 3.46
N ARG A 65 -11.44 -5.79 2.86
CA ARG A 65 -12.64 -6.26 3.59
C ARG A 65 -12.27 -7.28 4.65
N ALA A 66 -11.45 -8.27 4.31
CA ALA A 66 -10.99 -9.30 5.24
C ALA A 66 -10.24 -8.68 6.42
N LEU A 67 -9.37 -7.70 6.15
CA LEU A 67 -8.65 -6.96 7.18
C LEU A 67 -9.61 -6.22 8.12
N LEU A 68 -10.55 -5.47 7.57
CA LEU A 68 -11.53 -4.73 8.38
C LEU A 68 -12.44 -5.66 9.18
N ASN A 69 -12.80 -6.84 8.67
CA ASN A 69 -13.54 -7.85 9.41
C ASN A 69 -12.73 -8.36 10.62
N LEU A 70 -11.44 -8.65 10.45
CA LEU A 70 -10.54 -9.04 11.53
C LEU A 70 -10.35 -7.94 12.59
N LEU A 71 -10.54 -6.69 12.20
CA LEU A 71 -10.45 -5.52 13.08
C LEU A 71 -11.80 -5.06 13.66
N GLU A 72 -12.83 -5.91 13.60
CA GLU A 72 -14.18 -5.58 14.08
C GLU A 72 -14.74 -4.26 13.52
N CYS A 73 -14.47 -4.03 12.22
CA CYS A 73 -14.89 -2.85 11.44
C CYS A 73 -15.76 -3.27 10.24
N GLU A 74 -16.70 -4.20 10.45
CA GLU A 74 -17.57 -4.74 9.42
C GLU A 74 -18.55 -3.70 8.85
N ASP A 75 -18.87 -2.68 9.62
CA ASP A 75 -19.76 -1.59 9.26
C ASP A 75 -19.12 -0.62 8.25
N ILE A 76 -17.79 -0.65 8.08
CA ILE A 76 -17.10 0.18 7.11
C ILE A 76 -17.21 -0.44 5.71
N PRO A 77 -17.90 0.20 4.75
CA PRO A 77 -18.07 -0.36 3.42
C PRO A 77 -16.76 -0.37 2.63
N VAL A 78 -16.55 -1.43 1.84
CA VAL A 78 -15.41 -1.56 0.93
C VAL A 78 -15.91 -1.65 -0.51
N GLY A 79 -15.36 -0.80 -1.39
CA GLY A 79 -15.66 -0.74 -2.81
C GLY A 79 -14.54 -1.29 -3.69
N VAL A 80 -14.93 -1.95 -4.76
CA VAL A 80 -14.02 -2.35 -5.84
C VAL A 80 -13.88 -1.16 -6.80
N GLY A 81 -12.74 -0.51 -6.76
CA GLY A 81 -12.42 0.62 -7.61
C GLY A 81 -11.99 0.21 -9.02
N ARG A 82 -11.53 1.16 -9.79
CA ARG A 82 -11.17 0.96 -11.19
C ARG A 82 -9.70 0.58 -11.36
N CYS A 83 -9.45 -0.36 -12.26
CA CYS A 83 -8.08 -0.62 -12.71
C CYS A 83 -7.55 0.54 -13.55
N ALA A 84 -6.29 0.90 -13.36
CA ALA A 84 -5.65 1.99 -14.08
C ALA A 84 -5.60 1.77 -15.60
N PRO A 85 -5.82 2.80 -16.44
CA PRO A 85 -5.90 2.67 -17.90
C PRO A 85 -4.65 2.12 -18.58
N LYS A 86 -3.46 2.41 -18.05
CA LYS A 86 -2.18 1.90 -18.59
C LYS A 86 -2.14 0.37 -18.68
N LEU A 87 -2.81 -0.32 -17.77
CA LEU A 87 -2.85 -1.78 -17.75
C LEU A 87 -4.03 -2.33 -18.55
N ARG A 88 -5.05 -1.51 -18.80
CA ARG A 88 -6.14 -1.85 -19.73
C ARG A 88 -5.66 -1.89 -21.18
N ALA A 89 -4.71 -1.03 -21.54
CA ALA A 89 -4.18 -0.90 -22.91
C ALA A 89 -3.15 -1.96 -23.30
N SER A 90 -2.63 -2.74 -22.34
CA SER A 90 -1.71 -3.83 -22.63
C SER A 90 -2.47 -5.09 -23.07
N PRO A 91 -2.28 -5.58 -24.31
CA PRO A 91 -2.96 -6.80 -24.80
C PRO A 91 -2.69 -8.04 -23.95
N LYS A 92 -1.67 -7.99 -23.09
CA LYS A 92 -1.29 -9.08 -22.18
C LYS A 92 -1.98 -9.04 -20.82
N ASN A 93 -2.61 -7.93 -20.46
CA ASN A 93 -3.11 -7.71 -19.08
C ASN A 93 -4.58 -7.33 -18.95
N CYS A 94 -5.28 -6.90 -20.00
CA CYS A 94 -6.71 -6.55 -19.93
C CYS A 94 -7.37 -6.69 -21.30
N LEU A 95 -8.25 -7.66 -21.43
CA LEU A 95 -9.27 -7.68 -22.47
C LEU A 95 -10.55 -7.08 -21.89
N LEU A 96 -10.68 -5.76 -21.98
CA LEU A 96 -11.97 -5.09 -21.89
C LEU A 96 -12.28 -4.52 -23.27
N PRO A 97 -13.52 -4.71 -23.80
CA PRO A 97 -13.94 -4.08 -25.05
C PRO A 97 -13.96 -2.55 -24.93
N PRO A 98 -13.85 -1.82 -26.04
CA PRO A 98 -13.81 -0.36 -26.04
C PRO A 98 -15.11 0.23 -25.45
N LEU A 99 -14.95 1.30 -24.67
CA LEU A 99 -16.06 2.08 -24.13
C LEU A 99 -16.85 2.75 -25.28
N HIS A 100 -18.07 2.35 -25.38
CA HIS A 100 -19.28 2.84 -26.04
C HIS A 100 -19.83 1.94 -27.16
N PRO A 101 -20.98 1.39 -26.92
CA PRO A 101 -22.25 1.84 -27.49
C PRO A 101 -23.34 2.04 -26.41
N PRO A 102 -24.55 2.51 -26.78
CA PRO A 102 -25.49 3.10 -25.84
C PRO A 102 -26.20 2.07 -24.99
N ALA A 103 -26.54 2.49 -23.77
CA ALA A 103 -27.48 1.88 -22.82
C ALA A 103 -27.55 0.34 -22.82
N GLN A 104 -26.76 -0.27 -21.96
CA GLN A 104 -26.92 -1.69 -21.59
C GLN A 104 -27.12 -1.86 -20.07
N PRO A 105 -27.80 -2.96 -19.67
CA PRO A 105 -28.21 -3.20 -18.30
C PRO A 105 -27.01 -3.36 -17.33
N PRO A 106 -27.22 -3.37 -16.00
CA PRO A 106 -26.14 -3.29 -15.03
C PRO A 106 -25.08 -4.33 -15.30
N LEU A 107 -23.88 -3.85 -15.61
CA LEU A 107 -22.70 -4.65 -15.85
C LEU A 107 -22.37 -5.44 -14.59
N THR A 108 -22.62 -6.75 -14.65
CA THR A 108 -21.90 -7.68 -13.81
C THR A 108 -20.41 -7.36 -13.96
N HIS A 109 -19.77 -6.95 -12.85
CA HIS A 109 -18.35 -6.63 -12.81
C HIS A 109 -17.53 -7.79 -13.36
N HIS A 110 -17.17 -7.67 -14.62
CA HIS A 110 -16.24 -8.61 -15.22
C HIS A 110 -14.88 -8.41 -14.55
N LEU A 111 -14.50 -9.45 -13.83
CA LEU A 111 -13.16 -9.77 -13.41
C LEU A 111 -12.14 -9.08 -14.31
N CYS A 112 -11.20 -8.37 -13.71
CA CYS A 112 -10.00 -7.92 -14.38
C CYS A 112 -9.42 -9.10 -15.14
N ALA A 113 -9.49 -9.04 -16.45
CA ALA A 113 -9.50 -10.22 -17.26
C ALA A 113 -8.12 -10.85 -17.36
N ARG A 114 -8.18 -12.11 -17.44
CA ARG A 114 -7.23 -13.08 -17.91
C ARG A 114 -6.28 -12.51 -18.96
N SER A 115 -5.00 -12.53 -18.68
CA SER A 115 -3.98 -12.49 -19.73
C SER A 115 -4.29 -13.60 -20.75
N ALA A 116 -4.10 -13.33 -22.03
CA ALA A 116 -4.34 -14.33 -23.06
C ALA A 116 -3.63 -15.64 -22.71
N GLY A 117 -4.41 -16.64 -22.30
CA GLY A 117 -3.96 -18.00 -22.04
C GLY A 117 -3.57 -18.38 -20.61
N LYS A 118 -3.34 -17.43 -19.67
CA LYS A 118 -3.20 -17.75 -18.25
C LYS A 118 -3.86 -16.64 -17.44
N ALA A 119 -4.82 -17.01 -16.62
CA ALA A 119 -5.29 -16.13 -15.56
C ALA A 119 -4.05 -15.62 -14.80
N TYR A 120 -3.95 -14.32 -14.52
CA TYR A 120 -3.06 -13.85 -13.51
C TYR A 120 -3.52 -14.53 -12.21
N ASP A 121 -2.69 -15.46 -11.76
CA ASP A 121 -2.81 -16.02 -10.44
C ASP A 121 -2.01 -15.07 -9.54
N PRO A 122 -2.68 -14.20 -8.76
CA PRO A 122 -1.98 -13.52 -7.69
C PRO A 122 -1.39 -14.66 -6.87
N LYS A 123 -0.08 -14.64 -6.68
CA LYS A 123 0.54 -15.63 -5.82
C LYS A 123 -0.31 -15.68 -4.55
N PRO A 124 -0.84 -16.83 -4.16
CA PRO A 124 -1.86 -16.93 -3.11
C PRO A 124 -1.52 -16.14 -1.83
N HIS A 125 -0.24 -15.96 -1.57
CA HIS A 125 0.29 -15.28 -0.38
C HIS A 125 0.31 -13.74 -0.44
N GLU A 126 0.24 -13.12 -1.61
CA GLU A 126 0.21 -11.64 -1.73
C GLU A 126 -1.10 -11.05 -1.18
N TYR A 127 -2.16 -11.87 -1.17
CA TYR A 127 -3.49 -11.52 -0.68
C TYR A 127 -3.99 -12.52 0.38
N ALA A 128 -3.08 -13.25 1.00
CA ALA A 128 -3.40 -14.42 1.82
C ALA A 128 -3.65 -14.09 3.29
N LEU A 129 -4.47 -13.08 3.58
CA LEU A 129 -5.17 -13.15 4.85
C LEU A 129 -6.10 -14.37 4.80
N PRO A 130 -6.16 -15.20 5.85
CA PRO A 130 -6.96 -16.45 5.85
C PRO A 130 -8.43 -16.22 5.46
N THR A 131 -8.97 -15.06 5.77
CA THR A 131 -10.35 -14.69 5.50
C THR A 131 -10.56 -13.97 4.15
N ALA A 132 -9.49 -13.55 3.42
CA ALA A 132 -9.66 -12.82 2.17
C ALA A 132 -10.35 -13.65 1.08
N ALA A 133 -10.05 -14.94 1.00
CA ALA A 133 -10.69 -15.86 0.07
C ALA A 133 -12.15 -16.16 0.41
N THR A 134 -12.59 -15.90 1.63
CA THR A 134 -13.97 -16.15 2.11
C THR A 134 -14.86 -14.92 1.98
N VAL A 135 -14.31 -13.76 1.62
CA VAL A 135 -15.08 -12.54 1.35
C VAL A 135 -16.00 -12.77 0.15
N ARG A 136 -17.28 -12.67 0.39
CA ARG A 136 -18.30 -12.89 -0.63
C ARG A 136 -18.47 -11.65 -1.53
N PRO A 137 -18.86 -11.84 -2.79
CA PRO A 137 -19.06 -10.71 -3.71
C PRO A 137 -20.01 -9.62 -3.19
N GLU A 138 -21.05 -10.02 -2.46
CA GLU A 138 -22.06 -9.13 -1.89
C GLU A 138 -21.56 -8.28 -0.71
N GLU A 139 -20.42 -8.61 -0.13
CA GLU A 139 -19.76 -7.82 0.90
C GLU A 139 -18.96 -6.65 0.31
N LEU A 140 -18.86 -6.59 -1.02
CA LEU A 140 -18.13 -5.55 -1.74
C LEU A 140 -19.10 -4.71 -2.57
N HIS A 141 -18.89 -3.40 -2.54
CA HIS A 141 -19.65 -2.44 -3.33
C HIS A 141 -18.95 -2.15 -4.67
N ASP A 142 -19.69 -1.55 -5.62
CA ASP A 142 -19.04 -0.80 -6.70
C ASP A 142 -18.35 0.41 -6.12
N GLY A 143 -17.05 0.59 -6.42
CA GLY A 143 -16.25 1.65 -5.83
C GLY A 143 -16.70 3.04 -6.24
N SER A 144 -17.11 3.22 -7.50
CA SER A 144 -17.59 4.51 -8.02
C SER A 144 -18.94 4.90 -7.40
N GLU A 145 -19.85 3.92 -7.25
CA GLU A 145 -21.13 4.15 -6.60
C GLU A 145 -20.96 4.42 -5.10
N LEU A 146 -20.08 3.67 -4.45
CA LEU A 146 -19.77 3.88 -3.04
C LEU A 146 -19.21 5.29 -2.79
N LEU A 147 -18.21 5.73 -3.56
CA LEU A 147 -17.64 7.08 -3.45
C LEU A 147 -18.73 8.14 -3.65
N ARG A 148 -19.54 8.02 -4.70
CA ARG A 148 -20.61 8.97 -5.00
C ARG A 148 -21.62 9.06 -3.85
N ARG A 149 -22.02 7.94 -3.28
CA ARG A 149 -22.93 7.88 -2.14
C ARG A 149 -22.32 8.56 -0.93
N LEU A 150 -21.10 8.18 -0.52
CA LEU A 150 -20.44 8.73 0.66
C LEU A 150 -20.25 10.25 0.55
N VAL A 151 -19.89 10.74 -0.64
CA VAL A 151 -19.71 12.18 -0.86
C VAL A 151 -21.06 12.92 -0.79
N ARG A 152 -22.14 12.36 -1.36
CA ARG A 152 -23.47 13.00 -1.30
C ARG A 152 -24.02 13.08 0.11
N GLU A 153 -23.84 12.03 0.91
CA GLU A 153 -24.32 11.94 2.30
C GLU A 153 -23.52 12.81 3.29
N ALA A 154 -22.32 13.20 2.94
CA ALA A 154 -21.45 13.99 3.81
C ALA A 154 -21.96 15.41 4.01
N ALA A 155 -21.66 16.01 5.18
CA ALA A 155 -21.86 17.42 5.41
C ALA A 155 -20.94 18.29 4.53
N PRO A 156 -21.30 19.55 4.23
CA PRO A 156 -20.40 20.44 3.49
C PRO A 156 -19.03 20.57 4.16
N ALA A 157 -17.97 20.61 3.36
CA ALA A 157 -16.58 20.78 3.77
C ALA A 157 -16.15 19.89 4.96
N SER A 158 -16.63 18.62 4.97
CA SER A 158 -16.37 17.70 6.09
C SER A 158 -15.50 16.50 5.71
N LEU A 159 -15.34 16.22 4.42
CA LEU A 159 -14.62 15.02 3.95
C LEU A 159 -13.14 15.26 3.81
N THR A 160 -12.37 14.31 4.29
CA THR A 160 -10.96 14.13 3.95
C THR A 160 -10.80 12.87 3.10
N PHE A 161 -10.07 12.98 2.00
CA PHE A 161 -9.64 11.83 1.23
C PHE A 161 -8.20 11.48 1.53
N LEU A 162 -7.91 10.20 1.73
CA LEU A 162 -6.55 9.66 1.72
C LEU A 162 -6.36 8.92 0.39
N MET A 163 -5.49 9.47 -0.45
CA MET A 163 -5.14 8.93 -1.76
C MET A 163 -3.77 8.26 -1.69
N ILE A 164 -3.75 6.94 -1.56
CA ILE A 164 -2.53 6.12 -1.45
C ILE A 164 -2.42 5.10 -2.58
N SER A 165 -3.17 5.30 -3.66
CA SER A 165 -3.17 4.50 -4.87
C SER A 165 -3.40 5.37 -6.11
N ALA A 166 -3.80 4.76 -7.24
CA ALA A 166 -4.18 5.46 -8.47
C ALA A 166 -5.31 6.47 -8.23
N MET A 167 -5.19 7.64 -8.83
CA MET A 167 -6.16 8.75 -8.65
C MET A 167 -7.44 8.59 -9.48
N THR A 168 -7.58 7.49 -10.25
CA THR A 168 -8.63 7.28 -11.26
C THR A 168 -10.04 7.47 -10.73
N ASP A 169 -10.39 6.80 -9.62
CA ASP A 169 -11.76 6.82 -9.08
C ASP A 169 -12.20 8.22 -8.63
N LEU A 170 -11.32 8.92 -7.90
CA LEU A 170 -11.63 10.28 -7.44
C LEU A 170 -11.63 11.29 -8.58
N ALA A 171 -10.68 11.17 -9.53
CA ALA A 171 -10.61 12.06 -10.68
C ALA A 171 -11.84 11.93 -11.59
N GLU A 172 -12.37 10.72 -11.77
CA GLU A 172 -13.64 10.52 -12.49
C GLU A 172 -14.80 11.23 -11.77
N LEU A 173 -14.90 11.10 -10.45
CA LEU A 173 -15.94 11.78 -9.68
C LEU A 173 -15.77 13.31 -9.70
N MET A 174 -14.53 13.84 -9.65
CA MET A 174 -14.26 15.27 -9.82
C MET A 174 -14.69 15.79 -11.18
N ARG A 175 -14.50 15.01 -12.24
CA ARG A 175 -14.93 15.37 -13.60
C ARG A 175 -16.46 15.34 -13.72
N ASP A 176 -17.10 14.31 -13.18
CA ASP A 176 -18.53 14.04 -13.38
C ASP A 176 -19.41 14.92 -12.45
N GLU A 177 -18.96 15.18 -11.22
CA GLU A 177 -19.70 15.94 -10.20
C GLU A 177 -18.81 17.02 -9.50
N PRO A 178 -18.25 17.96 -10.26
CA PRO A 178 -17.24 18.90 -9.74
C PRO A 178 -17.75 19.79 -8.60
N GLU A 179 -18.99 20.25 -8.68
CA GLU A 179 -19.58 21.12 -7.64
C GLU A 179 -19.87 20.35 -6.36
N LEU A 180 -20.25 19.08 -6.47
CA LEU A 180 -20.44 18.21 -5.31
C LEU A 180 -19.13 18.00 -4.55
N ILE A 181 -18.05 17.66 -5.27
CA ILE A 181 -16.73 17.48 -4.67
C ILE A 181 -16.25 18.77 -4.01
N HIS A 182 -16.33 19.90 -4.72
CA HIS A 182 -15.93 21.19 -4.15
C HIS A 182 -16.70 21.56 -2.87
N ALA A 183 -17.99 21.26 -2.83
CA ALA A 183 -18.83 21.58 -1.68
C ALA A 183 -18.58 20.66 -0.46
N LYS A 184 -18.13 19.43 -0.66
CA LYS A 184 -18.06 18.40 0.38
C LYS A 184 -16.67 18.11 0.90
N VAL A 185 -15.65 18.28 0.05
CA VAL A 185 -14.27 17.92 0.39
C VAL A 185 -13.58 19.06 1.12
N ARG A 186 -13.05 18.75 2.29
CA ARG A 186 -12.27 19.65 3.14
C ARG A 186 -10.78 19.57 2.84
N HIS A 187 -10.27 18.37 2.56
CA HIS A 187 -8.83 18.14 2.47
C HIS A 187 -8.51 16.86 1.69
N LEU A 188 -7.40 16.85 0.96
CA LEU A 188 -6.80 15.66 0.39
C LEU A 188 -5.44 15.39 1.03
N CYS A 189 -5.23 14.16 1.49
CA CYS A 189 -3.94 13.62 1.91
C CYS A 189 -3.46 12.69 0.79
N VAL A 190 -2.30 12.95 0.20
CA VAL A 190 -1.87 12.27 -1.02
C VAL A 190 -0.48 11.68 -0.86
N MET A 191 -0.35 10.36 -1.04
CA MET A 191 0.93 9.72 -1.31
C MET A 191 1.20 9.77 -2.82
N GLY A 192 2.13 10.62 -3.20
CA GLY A 192 2.44 10.88 -4.60
C GLY A 192 3.69 11.73 -4.72
N GLY A 193 3.60 12.80 -5.47
CA GLY A 193 4.63 13.81 -5.58
C GLY A 193 4.27 14.84 -6.63
N LEU A 194 4.83 15.99 -6.47
CA LEU A 194 4.69 17.12 -7.39
C LEU A 194 6.07 17.63 -7.77
N GLN A 195 6.21 18.09 -8.98
CA GLN A 195 7.39 18.75 -9.49
C GLN A 195 7.00 20.06 -10.19
N LYS A 196 7.91 21.04 -10.23
CA LYS A 196 7.68 22.23 -11.01
C LYS A 196 7.95 21.97 -12.49
N SER A 197 7.01 22.34 -13.33
CA SER A 197 7.17 22.38 -14.79
C SER A 197 7.16 23.85 -15.23
N GLY A 198 8.27 24.30 -15.85
CA GLY A 198 8.45 25.71 -16.19
C GLY A 198 8.55 26.61 -14.95
N ALA A 199 8.18 27.90 -15.10
CA ALA A 199 8.45 28.89 -14.08
C ALA A 199 7.64 28.71 -12.79
N ASP A 200 6.36 28.27 -12.85
CA ASP A 200 5.50 28.27 -11.66
C ASP A 200 4.37 27.22 -11.64
N GLN A 201 4.34 26.30 -12.58
CA GLN A 201 3.27 25.30 -12.62
C GLN A 201 3.67 24.02 -11.89
N TRP A 202 2.80 23.53 -10.99
CA TRP A 202 2.95 22.23 -10.35
C TRP A 202 2.34 21.13 -11.21
N GLU A 203 3.09 20.05 -11.42
CA GLU A 203 2.64 18.87 -12.14
C GLU A 203 2.91 17.60 -11.33
N PRO A 204 2.12 16.51 -11.53
CA PRO A 204 2.44 15.22 -10.94
C PRO A 204 3.86 14.79 -11.32
N ASP A 205 4.62 14.32 -10.36
CA ASP A 205 5.92 13.70 -10.61
C ASP A 205 5.78 12.24 -11.09
N THR A 206 6.90 11.52 -11.16
CA THR A 206 6.96 10.11 -11.57
C THR A 206 6.69 9.13 -10.43
N ALA A 207 6.00 9.52 -9.35
CA ALA A 207 5.58 8.60 -8.30
C ALA A 207 4.68 7.50 -8.87
N VAL A 208 4.72 6.31 -8.26
CA VAL A 208 3.99 5.13 -8.76
C VAL A 208 2.49 5.42 -8.84
N ASN A 209 1.91 6.00 -7.78
CA ASN A 209 0.48 6.33 -7.72
C ASN A 209 0.05 7.31 -8.80
N ASN A 210 0.88 8.33 -9.10
CA ASN A 210 0.67 9.24 -10.22
C ASN A 210 0.78 8.53 -11.57
N ASN A 211 1.74 7.61 -11.69
CA ASN A 211 2.03 6.92 -12.96
C ASN A 211 1.05 5.80 -13.31
N TRP A 212 0.27 5.31 -12.36
CA TRP A 212 -0.83 4.38 -12.69
C TRP A 212 -1.81 5.00 -13.69
N ASP A 213 -2.18 6.26 -13.46
CA ASP A 213 -3.06 7.04 -14.34
C ASP A 213 -2.63 8.51 -14.35
N PRO A 214 -1.65 8.88 -15.20
CA PRO A 214 -1.12 10.25 -15.22
C PRO A 214 -2.17 11.31 -15.57
N ALA A 215 -3.18 10.95 -16.36
CA ALA A 215 -4.26 11.86 -16.73
C ALA A 215 -5.17 12.14 -15.53
N ALA A 216 -5.51 11.10 -14.77
CA ALA A 216 -6.28 11.24 -13.53
C ALA A 216 -5.50 12.02 -12.46
N ALA A 217 -4.21 11.73 -12.29
CA ALA A 217 -3.36 12.46 -11.38
C ALA A 217 -3.32 13.96 -11.72
N LYS A 218 -3.08 14.29 -13.00
CA LYS A 218 -3.09 15.69 -13.44
C LYS A 218 -4.45 16.35 -13.20
N LEU A 219 -5.54 15.68 -13.56
CA LEU A 219 -6.89 16.21 -13.34
C LEU A 219 -7.14 16.50 -11.85
N MET A 220 -6.80 15.57 -10.96
CA MET A 220 -7.00 15.71 -9.52
C MET A 220 -6.22 16.90 -8.95
N TYR A 221 -4.92 17.04 -9.27
CA TYR A 221 -4.12 18.14 -8.79
C TYR A 221 -4.61 19.49 -9.36
N ASP A 222 -4.85 19.57 -10.68
CA ASP A 222 -5.36 20.77 -11.33
C ASP A 222 -6.72 21.21 -10.74
N PHE A 223 -7.59 20.24 -10.46
CA PHE A 223 -8.88 20.50 -9.84
C PHE A 223 -8.72 21.10 -8.45
N CYS A 224 -7.86 20.51 -7.61
CA CYS A 224 -7.63 21.00 -6.26
C CYS A 224 -7.01 22.40 -6.24
N PHE A 225 -6.03 22.67 -7.11
CA PHE A 225 -5.48 24.02 -7.26
C PHE A 225 -6.51 25.03 -7.79
N GLY A 226 -7.26 24.62 -8.83
CA GLY A 226 -8.25 25.47 -9.47
C GLY A 226 -9.47 25.81 -8.62
N ARG A 227 -9.86 24.90 -7.70
CA ARG A 227 -11.02 25.03 -6.81
C ARG A 227 -10.65 25.40 -5.37
N GLY A 228 -9.38 25.53 -5.03
CA GLY A 228 -8.94 25.86 -3.68
C GLY A 228 -9.27 24.76 -2.67
N ILE A 229 -9.13 23.47 -3.03
CA ILE A 229 -9.25 22.36 -2.08
C ILE A 229 -7.88 22.10 -1.47
N PRO A 230 -7.70 22.23 -0.15
CA PRO A 230 -6.41 22.02 0.50
C PRO A 230 -5.85 20.62 0.26
N MET A 231 -4.54 20.52 0.00
CA MET A 231 -3.83 19.25 -0.14
C MET A 231 -2.64 19.19 0.81
N SER A 232 -2.40 17.99 1.37
CA SER A 232 -1.11 17.60 1.95
C SER A 232 -0.53 16.50 1.06
N VAL A 233 0.57 16.80 0.37
CA VAL A 233 1.21 15.86 -0.59
C VAL A 233 2.56 15.44 -0.03
N VAL A 234 2.76 14.12 0.15
CA VAL A 234 4.04 13.55 0.55
C VAL A 234 4.65 12.76 -0.59
N SER A 235 5.92 13.04 -0.88
CA SER A 235 6.71 12.28 -1.83
C SER A 235 7.59 11.24 -1.12
N ARG A 236 8.12 10.31 -1.91
CA ARG A 236 9.09 9.30 -1.42
C ARG A 236 10.31 9.90 -0.69
N ASN A 237 10.66 11.15 -0.98
CA ASN A 237 11.86 11.80 -0.42
C ASN A 237 11.66 12.22 1.04
N ALA A 238 10.42 12.50 1.45
CA ALA A 238 10.09 12.91 2.80
C ALA A 238 9.69 11.74 3.73
N VAL A 239 9.68 10.51 3.22
CA VAL A 239 9.32 9.30 3.99
C VAL A 239 10.58 8.69 4.60
N PRO A 240 10.61 8.43 5.92
CA PRO A 240 11.76 7.86 6.61
C PRO A 240 11.96 6.37 6.27
N ASN A 241 13.15 5.86 6.55
CA ASN A 241 13.46 4.44 6.45
C ASN A 241 13.06 3.75 7.76
N LEU A 242 11.99 2.95 7.75
CA LEU A 242 11.51 2.19 8.90
C LEU A 242 12.23 0.83 8.97
N PRO A 243 12.80 0.41 10.11
CA PRO A 243 13.37 -0.92 10.24
C PRO A 243 12.32 -2.01 9.99
N MET A 244 12.62 -2.98 9.13
CA MET A 244 11.74 -4.15 8.90
C MET A 244 11.55 -4.97 10.17
N GLN A 245 12.50 -4.89 11.10
CA GLN A 245 12.48 -5.62 12.36
C GLN A 245 11.24 -5.30 13.20
N LEU A 246 10.69 -4.08 13.09
CA LEU A 246 9.51 -3.69 13.87
C LEU A 246 8.35 -4.69 13.72
N ALA A 247 7.93 -5.00 12.49
CA ALA A 247 6.83 -5.95 12.28
C ALA A 247 7.22 -7.38 12.69
N LYS A 248 8.47 -7.78 12.48
CA LYS A 248 9.00 -9.10 12.89
C LYS A 248 8.96 -9.28 14.40
N ASP A 249 9.29 -8.24 15.18
CA ASP A 249 9.27 -8.28 16.65
C ASP A 249 7.85 -8.51 17.17
N PHE A 250 6.85 -7.83 16.61
CA PHE A 250 5.45 -8.04 16.99
C PHE A 250 4.93 -9.43 16.57
N ALA A 251 5.26 -9.88 15.35
CA ALA A 251 4.89 -11.23 14.90
C ALA A 251 5.54 -12.33 15.78
N ALA A 252 6.76 -12.14 16.24
CA ALA A 252 7.44 -13.08 17.13
C ALA A 252 6.84 -13.10 18.55
N ARG A 253 6.33 -11.97 19.04
CA ARG A 253 5.65 -11.88 20.35
C ARG A 253 4.27 -12.53 20.30
N GLU A 254 3.56 -12.39 19.18
CA GLU A 254 2.20 -12.90 18.99
C GLU A 254 2.14 -13.83 17.76
N PRO A 255 2.74 -15.02 17.84
CA PRO A 255 2.92 -15.90 16.68
C PRO A 255 1.60 -16.48 16.13
N LYS A 256 0.48 -16.28 16.83
CA LYS A 256 -0.86 -16.68 16.37
C LYS A 256 -1.64 -15.51 15.73
N ASN A 257 -1.09 -14.31 15.75
CA ASN A 257 -1.75 -13.15 15.15
C ASN A 257 -1.61 -13.17 13.62
N VAL A 258 -2.68 -13.54 12.94
CA VAL A 258 -2.71 -13.73 11.49
C VAL A 258 -2.40 -12.45 10.69
N ILE A 259 -2.67 -11.27 11.27
CA ILE A 259 -2.35 -9.99 10.62
C ILE A 259 -0.85 -9.73 10.68
N MET A 260 -0.23 -9.94 11.85
CA MET A 260 1.20 -9.74 12.01
C MET A 260 2.01 -10.73 11.17
N GLU A 261 1.58 -12.01 11.14
CA GLU A 261 2.16 -13.01 10.25
C GLU A 261 2.04 -12.59 8.77
N TYR A 262 0.86 -12.13 8.36
CA TYR A 262 0.63 -11.63 7.02
C TYR A 262 1.57 -10.47 6.67
N LEU A 263 1.74 -9.48 7.55
CA LEU A 263 2.61 -8.33 7.30
C LEU A 263 4.05 -8.74 7.03
N VAL A 264 4.59 -9.68 7.82
CA VAL A 264 5.97 -10.18 7.65
C VAL A 264 6.10 -10.95 6.34
N ASN A 265 5.18 -11.87 6.08
CA ASN A 265 5.21 -12.72 4.89
C ASN A 265 5.02 -11.90 3.59
N ALA A 266 4.05 -10.98 3.57
CA ALA A 266 3.80 -10.12 2.42
C ALA A 266 5.00 -9.21 2.14
N GLN A 267 5.64 -8.66 3.18
CA GLN A 267 6.83 -7.83 3.02
C GLN A 267 7.99 -8.62 2.37
N GLU A 268 8.26 -9.81 2.87
CA GLU A 268 9.31 -10.67 2.33
C GLU A 268 9.05 -11.03 0.87
N LEU A 269 7.83 -11.46 0.57
CA LEU A 269 7.44 -11.86 -0.77
C LEU A 269 7.43 -10.71 -1.77
N GLY A 270 6.96 -9.54 -1.33
CA GLY A 270 7.00 -8.31 -2.13
C GLY A 270 8.44 -7.94 -2.50
N LEU A 271 9.36 -8.01 -1.54
CA LEU A 271 10.77 -7.72 -1.77
C LEU A 271 11.44 -8.76 -2.66
N CYS A 272 11.14 -10.05 -2.48
CA CYS A 272 11.62 -11.11 -3.40
C CYS A 272 11.11 -10.88 -4.84
N GLY A 273 9.85 -10.44 -5.00
CA GLY A 273 9.28 -10.05 -6.29
C GLY A 273 9.97 -8.83 -6.90
N LEU A 274 10.27 -7.83 -6.07
CA LEU A 274 11.03 -6.64 -6.46
C LEU A 274 12.45 -7.00 -6.93
N TRP A 275 13.14 -7.92 -6.24
CA TRP A 275 14.43 -8.44 -6.65
C TRP A 275 14.39 -9.06 -8.05
N LYS A 276 13.41 -9.93 -8.32
CA LYS A 276 13.23 -10.53 -9.66
C LYS A 276 12.97 -9.48 -10.74
N THR A 277 12.19 -8.45 -10.40
CA THR A 277 11.89 -7.33 -11.29
C THR A 277 13.13 -6.48 -11.58
N LEU A 278 13.96 -6.25 -10.56
CA LEU A 278 15.26 -5.58 -10.66
C LEU A 278 16.21 -6.36 -11.58
N CYS A 279 16.40 -7.65 -11.33
CA CYS A 279 17.27 -8.50 -12.15
C CYS A 279 16.81 -8.61 -13.60
N ALA A 280 15.52 -8.47 -13.86
CA ALA A 280 14.95 -8.42 -15.21
C ALA A 280 15.11 -7.05 -15.90
N GLY A 281 15.76 -6.05 -15.27
CA GLY A 281 15.96 -4.71 -15.81
C GLY A 281 14.67 -3.92 -16.03
N ARG A 282 13.61 -4.21 -15.27
CA ARG A 282 12.27 -3.58 -15.41
C ARG A 282 12.02 -2.45 -14.43
N LEU A 283 12.99 -2.14 -13.58
CA LEU A 283 12.93 -0.99 -12.66
C LEU A 283 13.66 0.22 -13.26
N PRO A 284 13.35 1.44 -12.78
CA PRO A 284 14.13 2.64 -13.14
C PRO A 284 15.62 2.46 -12.85
N GLU A 285 16.48 3.11 -13.65
CA GLU A 285 17.95 3.00 -13.57
C GLU A 285 18.53 3.26 -12.17
N ARG A 286 17.90 4.17 -11.41
CA ARG A 286 18.25 4.44 -10.00
C ARG A 286 18.11 3.23 -9.06
N CYS A 287 17.32 2.23 -9.45
CA CYS A 287 17.10 1.00 -8.68
C CYS A 287 18.14 -0.04 -9.09
N SER A 288 19.36 0.10 -8.61
CA SER A 288 20.47 -0.85 -8.83
C SER A 288 20.46 -2.00 -7.80
N LYS A 289 21.27 -3.03 -8.02
CA LYS A 289 21.50 -4.06 -6.99
C LYS A 289 22.09 -3.47 -5.72
N GLN A 290 23.02 -2.51 -5.84
CA GLN A 290 23.55 -1.77 -4.68
C GLN A 290 22.43 -1.10 -3.90
N TRP A 291 21.57 -0.32 -4.57
CA TRP A 291 20.41 0.31 -3.94
C TRP A 291 19.52 -0.72 -3.21
N TYR A 292 19.31 -1.90 -3.81
CA TYR A 292 18.49 -2.95 -3.19
C TYR A 292 19.11 -3.46 -1.90
N PHE A 293 20.41 -3.77 -1.92
CA PHE A 293 21.14 -4.27 -0.75
C PHE A 293 21.26 -3.22 0.34
N GLU A 294 21.56 -1.98 0.00
CA GLU A 294 21.62 -0.88 0.97
C GLU A 294 20.25 -0.62 1.63
N THR A 295 19.18 -0.65 0.85
CA THR A 295 17.85 -0.33 1.35
C THR A 295 17.25 -1.48 2.15
N PHE A 296 17.17 -2.67 1.54
CA PHE A 296 16.38 -3.77 2.07
C PHE A 296 17.17 -4.84 2.81
N CYS A 297 18.49 -4.88 2.61
CA CYS A 297 19.35 -5.87 3.25
C CYS A 297 20.26 -5.28 4.33
N GLY A 298 20.23 -3.96 4.53
CA GLY A 298 21.08 -3.30 5.55
C GLY A 298 22.57 -3.38 5.26
N VAL A 299 22.97 -3.63 4.02
CA VAL A 299 24.36 -3.66 3.57
C VAL A 299 24.79 -2.23 3.27
N ASP A 300 25.80 -1.73 3.98
CA ASP A 300 26.35 -0.40 3.69
C ASP A 300 27.16 -0.37 2.38
N ALA A 301 27.41 0.83 1.87
CA ALA A 301 28.09 1.04 0.59
C ALA A 301 29.52 0.46 0.57
N GLU A 302 30.23 0.51 1.70
CA GLU A 302 31.60 -0.01 1.84
C GLU A 302 31.59 -1.55 1.77
N THR A 303 30.71 -2.19 2.53
CA THR A 303 30.51 -3.65 2.51
C THR A 303 30.06 -4.12 1.13
N PHE A 304 29.16 -3.38 0.47
CA PHE A 304 28.75 -3.72 -0.90
C PHE A 304 29.94 -3.62 -1.87
N ALA A 305 30.74 -2.55 -1.78
CA ALA A 305 31.91 -2.35 -2.64
C ALA A 305 32.94 -3.47 -2.42
N ALA A 306 33.22 -3.85 -1.17
CA ALA A 306 34.15 -4.93 -0.85
C ALA A 306 33.72 -6.30 -1.38
N LYS A 307 32.41 -6.55 -1.48
CA LYS A 307 31.83 -7.81 -1.98
C LYS A 307 31.06 -7.64 -3.31
N ARG A 308 31.41 -6.64 -4.09
CA ARG A 308 30.69 -6.27 -5.33
C ARG A 308 30.49 -7.44 -6.27
N ALA A 309 31.54 -8.22 -6.54
CA ALA A 309 31.45 -9.36 -7.46
C ALA A 309 30.42 -10.41 -7.02
N PHE A 310 30.29 -10.62 -5.71
CA PHE A 310 29.30 -11.51 -5.13
C PHE A 310 27.88 -10.95 -5.33
N TYR A 311 27.60 -9.73 -4.88
CA TYR A 311 26.26 -9.16 -4.94
C TYR A 311 25.79 -8.93 -6.39
N GLU A 312 26.68 -8.44 -7.26
CA GLU A 312 26.37 -8.27 -8.69
C GLU A 312 26.18 -9.59 -9.41
N GLY A 313 26.82 -10.68 -8.96
CA GLY A 313 26.69 -12.03 -9.52
C GLY A 313 25.37 -12.73 -9.17
N LEU A 314 24.63 -12.27 -8.16
CA LEU A 314 23.35 -12.87 -7.78
C LEU A 314 22.30 -12.68 -8.89
N GLY A 315 21.70 -13.80 -9.33
CA GLY A 315 20.66 -13.82 -10.36
C GLY A 315 19.25 -13.67 -9.79
N PRO A 316 18.23 -13.68 -10.67
CA PRO A 316 16.83 -13.52 -10.28
C PRO A 316 16.30 -14.65 -9.38
N ASP A 317 16.91 -15.82 -9.45
CA ASP A 317 16.53 -17.01 -8.68
C ASP A 317 17.36 -17.18 -7.39
N ALA A 318 18.23 -16.20 -7.08
CA ALA A 318 18.95 -16.20 -5.81
C ALA A 318 17.96 -16.12 -4.64
N GLU A 319 18.21 -16.90 -3.59
CA GLU A 319 17.45 -16.83 -2.36
C GLU A 319 17.83 -15.54 -1.61
N ILE A 320 16.98 -14.53 -1.71
CA ILE A 320 17.20 -13.18 -1.18
C ILE A 320 16.66 -13.03 0.25
N SER A 321 15.68 -13.83 0.65
CA SER A 321 15.04 -13.76 1.97
C SER A 321 16.00 -13.68 3.15
N PRO A 322 17.08 -14.47 3.22
CA PRO A 322 18.02 -14.42 4.36
C PRO A 322 18.76 -13.09 4.52
N TYR A 323 18.78 -12.27 3.45
CA TYR A 323 19.45 -10.96 3.49
C TYR A 323 18.50 -9.82 3.90
N LEU A 324 17.18 -10.05 3.95
CA LEU A 324 16.18 -9.02 4.21
C LEU A 324 16.11 -8.64 5.69
N ASN A 325 16.97 -7.72 6.09
CA ASN A 325 17.06 -7.20 7.47
C ASN A 325 17.28 -5.68 7.54
N GLY A 326 17.09 -4.98 6.43
CA GLY A 326 17.26 -3.53 6.32
C GLY A 326 15.99 -2.76 6.67
N HIS A 327 15.56 -1.90 5.74
CA HIS A 327 14.50 -0.94 5.96
C HIS A 327 13.42 -1.06 4.88
N VAL A 328 12.24 -0.55 5.22
CA VAL A 328 11.13 -0.31 4.30
C VAL A 328 10.65 1.13 4.44
N LYS A 329 9.89 1.60 3.48
CA LYS A 329 9.32 2.93 3.51
C LYS A 329 7.83 2.85 3.86
N PRO A 330 7.36 3.44 4.98
CA PRO A 330 5.94 3.48 5.33
C PRO A 330 5.23 4.64 4.58
N TYR A 331 5.20 4.58 3.25
CA TYR A 331 4.70 5.64 2.40
C TYR A 331 3.26 6.05 2.75
N ASP A 332 2.38 5.09 2.83
CA ASP A 332 0.95 5.29 2.99
C ASP A 332 0.56 5.69 4.40
N VAL A 333 1.29 5.18 5.40
CA VAL A 333 1.16 5.64 6.79
C VAL A 333 1.57 7.10 6.90
N CYS A 334 2.64 7.52 6.20
CA CYS A 334 3.06 8.92 6.17
C CYS A 334 2.03 9.84 5.51
N ALA A 335 1.26 9.36 4.54
CA ALA A 335 0.14 10.12 3.99
C ALA A 335 -1.08 10.15 4.94
N LEU A 336 -1.34 9.05 5.66
CA LEU A 336 -2.44 8.94 6.61
C LEU A 336 -2.31 9.94 7.76
N ILE A 337 -1.09 10.21 8.26
CA ILE A 337 -0.92 11.13 9.41
C ILE A 337 -1.54 12.51 9.18
N PHE A 338 -1.64 12.98 7.92
CA PHE A 338 -2.25 14.28 7.62
C PHE A 338 -3.77 14.32 7.88
N ALA A 339 -4.39 13.17 8.01
CA ALA A 339 -5.80 13.03 8.38
C ALA A 339 -6.00 12.95 9.91
N LEU A 340 -4.92 12.79 10.68
CA LEU A 340 -5.00 12.67 12.14
C LEU A 340 -5.12 14.04 12.80
N PRO A 341 -5.79 14.13 13.96
CA PRO A 341 -5.80 15.34 14.77
C PRO A 341 -4.37 15.78 15.12
N ASP A 342 -4.16 17.09 15.19
CA ASP A 342 -2.87 17.69 15.59
C ASP A 342 -1.62 17.19 14.85
N ALA A 343 -1.80 16.65 13.63
CA ALA A 343 -0.71 16.04 12.85
C ALA A 343 0.53 16.93 12.77
N ALA A 344 0.35 18.24 12.57
CA ALA A 344 1.47 19.17 12.42
C ALA A 344 2.40 19.17 13.63
N SER A 345 1.84 19.23 14.85
CA SER A 345 2.60 19.23 16.10
C SER A 345 2.99 17.81 16.53
N ALA A 346 2.09 16.82 16.33
CA ALA A 346 2.33 15.44 16.72
C ALA A 346 3.51 14.82 15.95
N PHE A 347 3.72 15.19 14.69
CA PHE A 347 4.74 14.61 13.82
C PHE A 347 5.84 15.59 13.40
N ASP A 348 5.95 16.77 14.04
CA ASP A 348 6.95 17.81 13.75
C ASP A 348 7.00 18.17 12.25
N LEU A 349 5.83 18.31 11.63
CA LEU A 349 5.72 18.47 10.19
C LEU A 349 6.20 19.84 9.72
N ARG A 350 7.05 19.85 8.71
CA ARG A 350 7.64 21.07 8.10
C ARG A 350 7.38 21.11 6.60
N PRO A 351 6.15 21.46 6.18
CA PRO A 351 5.83 21.51 4.76
C PRO A 351 6.44 22.74 4.08
N ARG A 352 6.66 22.63 2.79
CA ARG A 352 6.62 23.76 1.92
C ARG A 352 5.16 24.19 1.76
N LEU A 353 4.88 25.47 2.01
CA LEU A 353 3.56 26.05 1.81
C LEU A 353 3.44 26.62 0.40
N GLU A 354 2.31 26.39 -0.23
CA GLU A 354 1.98 26.92 -1.55
C GLU A 354 0.55 27.48 -1.51
N GLU A 355 0.40 28.74 -1.93
CA GLU A 355 -0.90 29.41 -1.94
C GLU A 355 -1.53 29.37 -3.33
N ALA A 356 -2.76 28.85 -3.44
CA ALA A 356 -3.54 28.89 -4.65
C ALA A 356 -5.02 29.10 -4.34
N LYS A 357 -5.67 30.04 -5.04
CA LYS A 357 -7.10 30.36 -4.87
C LYS A 357 -7.52 30.63 -3.42
N GLY A 358 -6.65 31.30 -2.66
CA GLY A 358 -6.90 31.61 -1.24
C GLY A 358 -6.81 30.39 -0.30
N THR A 359 -6.16 29.32 -0.75
CA THR A 359 -6.00 28.07 -0.01
C THR A 359 -4.52 27.71 0.10
N THR A 360 -4.13 27.31 1.30
CA THR A 360 -2.78 26.85 1.59
C THR A 360 -2.67 25.35 1.36
N HIS A 361 -1.84 24.95 0.42
CA HIS A 361 -1.41 23.57 0.20
C HIS A 361 -0.13 23.29 0.96
N ARG A 362 0.07 22.05 1.42
CA ARG A 362 1.22 21.59 2.21
C ARG A 362 1.97 20.52 1.48
N PHE A 363 3.24 20.79 1.11
CA PHE A 363 4.05 19.86 0.32
C PHE A 363 5.25 19.38 1.10
N TYR A 364 5.40 18.05 1.17
CA TYR A 364 6.50 17.32 1.79
C TYR A 364 7.24 16.58 0.68
N LEU A 365 8.00 17.33 -0.14
CA LEU A 365 8.57 16.81 -1.39
C LEU A 365 10.06 16.55 -1.29
N GLU A 366 10.74 17.22 -0.35
CA GLU A 366 12.19 17.20 -0.21
C GLU A 366 12.64 16.47 1.06
N PRO A 367 13.88 15.95 1.10
CA PRO A 367 14.42 15.33 2.30
C PRO A 367 14.42 16.24 3.54
N SER A 368 14.47 17.56 3.35
CA SER A 368 14.36 18.56 4.43
C SER A 368 12.99 18.57 5.11
N ALA A 369 11.96 18.07 4.43
CA ALA A 369 10.61 17.91 4.96
C ALA A 369 10.34 16.48 5.50
N MET A 370 11.40 15.71 5.76
CA MET A 370 11.29 14.32 6.20
C MET A 370 10.48 14.20 7.49
N ILE A 371 9.50 13.31 7.45
CA ILE A 371 8.66 12.98 8.61
C ILE A 371 9.51 12.23 9.63
N SER A 372 9.31 12.53 10.92
CA SER A 372 10.09 11.93 12.00
C SER A 372 9.94 10.41 12.05
N LEU A 373 11.07 9.70 11.90
CA LEU A 373 11.13 8.24 12.03
C LEU A 373 10.65 7.78 13.41
N GLU A 374 11.07 8.46 14.47
CA GLU A 374 10.68 8.15 15.85
C GLU A 374 9.16 8.17 16.00
N LYS A 375 8.51 9.23 15.49
CA LYS A 375 7.07 9.42 15.60
C LYS A 375 6.27 8.39 14.77
N ILE A 376 6.76 8.05 13.57
CA ILE A 376 6.15 7.00 12.75
C ILE A 376 6.37 5.62 13.39
N THR A 377 7.55 5.34 13.92
CA THR A 377 7.82 4.08 14.63
C THR A 377 6.90 3.95 15.84
N LYS A 378 6.72 5.03 16.61
CA LYS A 378 5.81 5.05 17.76
C LYS A 378 4.36 4.78 17.32
N LEU A 379 3.86 5.49 16.31
CA LEU A 379 2.51 5.28 15.78
C LEU A 379 2.27 3.83 15.34
N LEU A 380 3.21 3.24 14.60
CA LEU A 380 3.10 1.86 14.16
C LEU A 380 3.24 0.86 15.30
N SER A 381 4.11 1.14 16.28
CA SER A 381 4.23 0.29 17.47
C SER A 381 2.94 0.27 18.30
N GLU A 382 2.31 1.42 18.49
CA GLU A 382 1.00 1.54 19.16
C GLU A 382 -0.09 0.82 18.36
N THR A 383 -0.09 0.97 17.03
CA THR A 383 -1.02 0.28 16.14
C THR A 383 -0.85 -1.25 16.24
N PHE A 384 0.38 -1.75 16.13
CA PHE A 384 0.65 -3.18 16.18
C PHE A 384 0.35 -3.79 17.56
N LEU A 385 0.62 -3.05 18.64
CA LEU A 385 0.26 -3.46 19.99
C LEU A 385 -1.26 -3.61 20.12
N GLU A 386 -2.03 -2.62 19.67
CA GLU A 386 -3.49 -2.66 19.67
C GLU A 386 -4.02 -3.83 18.83
N VAL A 387 -3.42 -4.08 17.66
CA VAL A 387 -3.76 -5.24 16.81
C VAL A 387 -3.45 -6.57 17.51
N CYS A 388 -2.39 -6.64 18.29
CA CYS A 388 -2.04 -7.86 19.04
C CYS A 388 -2.94 -8.08 20.26
N GLU A 389 -3.34 -7.03 20.97
CA GLU A 389 -4.00 -7.14 22.27
C GLU A 389 -5.50 -6.80 22.22
N GLY A 390 -5.92 -6.01 21.24
CA GLY A 390 -7.22 -5.33 21.23
C GLY A 390 -8.35 -6.06 20.49
N PHE A 391 -8.07 -7.15 19.76
CA PHE A 391 -9.06 -7.80 18.88
C PHE A 391 -9.23 -9.27 19.24
N SER A 392 -10.40 -9.63 19.75
CA SER A 392 -10.69 -10.97 20.30
C SER A 392 -10.84 -12.08 19.24
N GLY A 393 -10.94 -11.75 17.97
CA GLY A 393 -11.16 -12.70 16.86
C GLY A 393 -9.88 -13.26 16.22
N LEU A 394 -8.71 -12.77 16.58
CA LEU A 394 -7.45 -13.09 15.88
C LEU A 394 -6.87 -14.45 16.23
N GLU A 395 -7.29 -15.07 17.35
CA GLU A 395 -6.82 -16.39 17.77
C GLU A 395 -7.50 -17.56 17.04
N ALA A 396 -8.64 -17.35 16.40
CA ALA A 396 -9.53 -18.44 15.96
C ALA A 396 -9.24 -19.00 14.56
N ALA A 397 -8.45 -18.31 13.75
CA ALA A 397 -8.09 -18.80 12.42
C ALA A 397 -6.73 -19.49 12.46
N SER A 398 -6.69 -20.72 13.00
CA SER A 398 -5.50 -21.55 12.87
C SER A 398 -5.16 -21.71 11.38
N TRP A 399 -4.08 -21.13 10.96
CA TRP A 399 -3.43 -21.45 9.71
C TRP A 399 -3.06 -22.94 9.75
N SER A 400 -3.81 -23.79 9.07
CA SER A 400 -3.33 -25.14 8.84
C SER A 400 -2.29 -25.02 7.73
N ALA A 401 -1.04 -25.27 8.08
CA ALA A 401 0.09 -25.38 7.13
C ALA A 401 -0.21 -26.37 5.99
N ASP A 402 -1.22 -27.24 6.16
CA ASP A 402 -1.69 -28.24 5.19
C ASP A 402 -2.37 -27.65 3.94
N ARG A 403 -2.73 -26.36 3.94
CA ARG A 403 -3.28 -25.71 2.73
C ARG A 403 -2.24 -25.08 1.83
N TYR A 404 -1.00 -25.00 2.29
CA TYR A 404 0.11 -24.49 1.50
C TYR A 404 1.08 -25.62 1.18
N GLN A 405 0.76 -26.43 0.18
CA GLN A 405 1.77 -27.21 -0.50
C GLN A 405 2.35 -26.37 -1.64
N PRO A 406 3.64 -25.97 -1.59
CA PRO A 406 4.30 -25.46 -2.77
C PRO A 406 4.16 -26.53 -3.86
N ALA A 407 3.74 -26.12 -5.05
CA ALA A 407 3.64 -27.02 -6.19
C ALA A 407 4.96 -27.81 -6.31
N SER A 408 4.91 -29.08 -5.94
CA SER A 408 6.03 -29.99 -6.07
C SER A 408 6.42 -30.01 -7.54
N SER A 409 7.63 -29.56 -7.86
CA SER A 409 8.27 -29.81 -9.15
C SER A 409 8.31 -31.33 -9.32
N THR A 410 7.43 -31.85 -10.14
CA THR A 410 7.53 -33.21 -10.63
C THR A 410 8.77 -33.29 -11.55
N THR A 411 9.94 -33.49 -10.95
CA THR A 411 11.10 -34.01 -11.66
C THR A 411 10.89 -35.49 -11.83
N SER A 412 10.63 -35.90 -13.07
CA SER A 412 10.71 -37.28 -13.49
C SER A 412 12.11 -37.81 -13.16
N THR A 413 12.19 -38.76 -12.25
CA THR A 413 13.40 -39.51 -11.95
C THR A 413 13.79 -40.39 -13.11
N GLY A 414 14.76 -39.91 -13.88
CA GLY A 414 15.58 -40.76 -14.73
C GLY A 414 16.82 -41.17 -13.92
N THR A 415 16.88 -42.41 -13.55
CA THR A 415 18.02 -43.07 -12.91
C THR A 415 19.26 -43.04 -13.82
N SER A 416 20.36 -42.44 -13.34
CA SER A 416 21.70 -42.94 -13.64
C SER A 416 22.68 -42.48 -12.56
N ALA A 417 23.44 -43.44 -12.06
CA ALA A 417 24.44 -43.31 -11.01
C ALA A 417 25.70 -42.62 -11.50
N SER A 418 26.36 -41.81 -10.66
CA SER A 418 27.70 -42.04 -10.10
C SER A 418 28.39 -40.75 -9.66
N SER A 419 28.92 -40.86 -8.45
CA SER A 419 30.20 -40.36 -7.91
C SER A 419 30.46 -38.88 -7.65
N ALA A 420 30.73 -38.70 -6.38
CA ALA A 420 31.79 -37.88 -5.74
C ALA A 420 31.74 -36.35 -5.75
N GLY A 421 31.47 -35.78 -4.59
CA GLY A 421 32.39 -34.92 -3.85
C GLY A 421 32.50 -33.48 -4.31
N ASP A 422 31.90 -32.58 -3.50
CA ASP A 422 32.68 -31.58 -2.83
C ASP A 422 31.73 -30.69 -2.01
N ALA A 423 32.02 -30.60 -0.69
CA ALA A 423 31.33 -29.79 0.27
C ALA A 423 31.83 -28.35 0.18
N ALA A 424 30.91 -27.39 0.12
CA ALA A 424 31.20 -25.97 0.28
C ALA A 424 31.43 -25.65 1.77
N PRO A 425 32.43 -24.83 2.14
CA PRO A 425 32.72 -24.53 3.54
C PRO A 425 31.78 -23.46 4.09
N ALA A 426 31.34 -23.68 5.34
CA ALA A 426 30.62 -22.71 6.17
C ALA A 426 31.49 -21.47 6.47
N PRO A 427 30.88 -20.30 6.69
CA PRO A 427 31.62 -19.09 7.02
C PRO A 427 32.24 -19.16 8.44
N ALA A 428 33.51 -18.94 8.50
CA ALA A 428 34.31 -18.93 9.74
C ALA A 428 33.94 -17.71 10.61
N GLN A 429 33.66 -17.97 11.87
CA GLN A 429 33.64 -16.97 12.95
C GLN A 429 35.06 -16.52 13.25
N THR A 430 35.38 -15.27 12.98
CA THR A 430 36.63 -14.65 13.48
C THR A 430 36.49 -14.23 14.95
N ARG A 431 37.14 -14.94 15.82
CA ARG A 431 37.44 -14.48 17.16
C ARG A 431 38.59 -13.46 17.07
N THR A 432 38.36 -12.24 17.51
CA THR A 432 39.43 -11.30 17.83
C THR A 432 40.09 -11.67 19.15
N ALA A 433 41.36 -11.98 19.10
CA ALA A 433 42.23 -12.02 20.27
C ALA A 433 42.98 -10.69 20.37
N ALA A 434 42.97 -10.15 21.57
CA ALA A 434 43.72 -8.95 21.97
C ALA A 434 45.23 -9.20 21.98
N SER A 435 45.98 -8.23 21.53
CA SER A 435 47.26 -7.75 22.14
C SER A 435 47.56 -6.37 21.55
#